data_52c4e174cde323c47d2e139a2459e171
#
_entry.id   52c4e174cde323c47d2e139a2459e171
#
_cell.length_a   1.000
_cell.length_b   1.000
_cell.length_c   1.000
_cell.angle_alpha   90.00
_cell.angle_beta   90.00
_cell.angle_gamma   90.00
#
_symmetry.space_group_name_H-M   'P 1'
#
loop_
_entity.id
_entity.type
_entity.pdbx_description
1 polymer ?
#
loop_
_entity_poly.entity_id
_entity_poly.type
_entity_poly.pdbx_seq_one_letter_code
_entity_poly.pdbx_strand_id
1 'polypeptide(L)'
;IQYASEALVNSAKYVPYAAWTAGLCSWRLEKYEDAAKYFSLFSISLKDDAWHQTSGSFWTARSYAKLGRYDDINFWLKRASNNPNSFYGMLALEILGVNKKIEWVEHTDLNKKNSTILNIPAGKRIQTLIQVGFADELEKEIVHINSILNKEIAKESIQIAENFDLAYTQLKIVNKLENFGMDVPTYLYY
;
A
#
# COMPACT_ATOMS: atom_id res chain seq x y z
N ILE A 1 27.81 0.45 -6.81
CA ILE A 1 27.39 -0.96 -7.03
C ILE A 1 28.22 -1.90 -6.17
N GLN A 2 29.55 -1.85 -6.20
CA GLN A 2 30.42 -2.81 -5.50
C GLN A 2 30.09 -2.92 -4.01
N TYR A 3 30.06 -1.80 -3.26
CA TYR A 3 29.74 -1.80 -1.83
C TYR A 3 28.30 -2.27 -1.53
N ALA A 4 27.35 -1.91 -2.39
CA ALA A 4 25.97 -2.36 -2.23
C ALA A 4 25.84 -3.88 -2.50
N SER A 5 26.59 -4.43 -3.47
CA SER A 5 26.57 -5.86 -3.76
C SER A 5 27.27 -6.70 -2.66
N GLU A 6 28.34 -6.19 -2.07
CA GLU A 6 29.03 -6.84 -0.93
C GLU A 6 28.14 -6.85 0.32
N ALA A 7 27.47 -5.73 0.61
CA ALA A 7 26.50 -5.63 1.71
C ALA A 7 25.31 -6.59 1.50
N LEU A 8 24.85 -6.76 0.26
CA LEU A 8 23.74 -7.64 -0.09
C LEU A 8 24.05 -9.13 0.05
N VAL A 9 25.26 -9.58 -0.34
CA VAL A 9 25.66 -10.99 -0.22
C VAL A 9 25.63 -11.44 1.24
N ASN A 10 25.99 -10.55 2.17
CA ASN A 10 26.13 -10.90 3.58
C ASN A 10 24.94 -10.46 4.45
N SER A 11 24.09 -9.55 3.98
CA SER A 11 23.11 -8.85 4.82
C SER A 11 21.77 -8.54 4.14
N ALA A 12 21.45 -9.14 3.00
CA ALA A 12 20.24 -8.83 2.22
C ALA A 12 18.95 -8.84 3.06
N LYS A 13 18.88 -9.70 4.06
CA LYS A 13 17.75 -9.81 4.99
C LYS A 13 17.64 -8.60 5.93
N TYR A 14 18.75 -7.94 6.22
CA TYR A 14 18.82 -6.84 7.18
C TYR A 14 18.86 -5.45 6.53
N VAL A 15 19.24 -5.38 5.24
CA VAL A 15 19.36 -4.11 4.51
C VAL A 15 18.70 -4.22 3.12
N PRO A 16 17.39 -4.50 3.05
CA PRO A 16 16.71 -4.70 1.76
C PRO A 16 16.80 -3.49 0.84
N TYR A 17 16.79 -2.27 1.36
CA TYR A 17 16.92 -1.05 0.56
C TYR A 17 18.27 -0.89 -0.17
N ALA A 18 19.32 -1.58 0.29
CA ALA A 18 20.58 -1.65 -0.46
C ALA A 18 20.38 -2.38 -1.80
N ALA A 19 19.52 -3.40 -1.83
CA ALA A 19 19.14 -4.09 -3.07
C ALA A 19 18.38 -3.15 -4.01
N TRP A 20 17.45 -2.35 -3.50
CA TRP A 20 16.75 -1.34 -4.30
C TRP A 20 17.73 -0.36 -4.95
N THR A 21 18.62 0.21 -4.18
CA THR A 21 19.64 1.16 -4.66
C THR A 21 20.57 0.53 -5.71
N ALA A 22 21.05 -0.70 -5.44
CA ALA A 22 21.88 -1.45 -6.40
C ALA A 22 21.13 -1.73 -7.71
N GLY A 23 19.85 -2.10 -7.61
CA GLY A 23 18.98 -2.30 -8.76
C GLY A 23 18.84 -1.05 -9.62
N LEU A 24 18.56 0.11 -9.00
CA LEU A 24 18.46 1.39 -9.71
C LEU A 24 19.79 1.79 -10.38
N CYS A 25 20.93 1.61 -9.69
CA CYS A 25 22.23 1.88 -10.26
C CYS A 25 22.53 0.97 -11.45
N SER A 26 22.24 -0.33 -11.34
CA SER A 26 22.43 -1.30 -12.40
C SER A 26 21.53 -0.98 -13.61
N TRP A 27 20.28 -0.60 -13.35
CA TRP A 27 19.36 -0.16 -14.40
C TRP A 27 19.88 1.05 -15.17
N ARG A 28 20.37 2.07 -14.48
CA ARG A 28 20.94 3.27 -15.11
C ARG A 28 22.21 2.99 -15.93
N LEU A 29 22.95 1.96 -15.55
CA LEU A 29 24.14 1.50 -16.28
C LEU A 29 23.81 0.44 -17.35
N GLU A 30 22.53 0.25 -17.65
CA GLU A 30 22.01 -0.72 -18.63
C GLU A 30 22.41 -2.18 -18.35
N LYS A 31 22.84 -2.48 -17.11
CA LYS A 31 23.14 -3.83 -16.63
C LYS A 31 21.85 -4.51 -16.16
N TYR A 32 20.99 -4.87 -17.12
CA TYR A 32 19.63 -5.30 -16.82
C TYR A 32 19.55 -6.65 -16.10
N GLU A 33 20.52 -7.55 -16.28
CA GLU A 33 20.61 -8.81 -15.53
C GLU A 33 20.88 -8.54 -14.04
N ASP A 34 21.85 -7.68 -13.75
CA ASP A 34 22.14 -7.26 -12.37
C ASP A 34 20.95 -6.53 -11.76
N ALA A 35 20.29 -5.64 -12.53
CA ALA A 35 19.10 -4.93 -12.09
C ALA A 35 17.98 -5.92 -11.73
N ALA A 36 17.70 -6.91 -12.58
CA ALA A 36 16.70 -7.94 -12.30
C ALA A 36 17.02 -8.71 -11.01
N LYS A 37 18.29 -9.10 -10.83
CA LYS A 37 18.78 -9.79 -9.63
C LYS A 37 18.55 -8.96 -8.36
N TYR A 38 18.89 -7.69 -8.38
CA TYR A 38 18.77 -6.85 -7.18
C TYR A 38 17.32 -6.48 -6.86
N PHE A 39 16.51 -6.16 -7.87
CA PHE A 39 15.09 -5.88 -7.65
C PHE A 39 14.32 -7.12 -7.19
N SER A 40 14.63 -8.30 -7.70
CA SER A 40 14.03 -9.55 -7.25
C SER A 40 14.39 -9.85 -5.79
N LEU A 41 15.65 -9.63 -5.41
CA LEU A 41 16.12 -9.80 -4.05
C LEU A 41 15.39 -8.82 -3.10
N PHE A 42 15.23 -7.56 -3.50
CA PHE A 42 14.45 -6.57 -2.74
C PHE A 42 13.01 -7.04 -2.53
N SER A 43 12.33 -7.46 -3.60
CA SER A 43 10.95 -7.96 -3.52
C SER A 43 10.79 -9.16 -2.58
N ILE A 44 11.75 -10.10 -2.58
CA ILE A 44 11.68 -11.33 -1.80
C ILE A 44 12.04 -11.10 -0.33
N SER A 45 12.92 -10.13 -0.06
CA SER A 45 13.42 -9.86 1.30
C SER A 45 12.38 -9.18 2.21
N LEU A 46 11.40 -8.50 1.64
CA LEU A 46 10.38 -7.72 2.36
C LEU A 46 9.05 -8.49 2.42
N LYS A 47 9.02 -9.60 3.16
CA LYS A 47 7.84 -10.51 3.17
C LYS A 47 6.58 -9.87 3.71
N ASP A 48 6.70 -8.94 4.65
CA ASP A 48 5.58 -8.31 5.36
C ASP A 48 5.26 -6.91 4.83
N ASP A 49 5.90 -6.49 3.74
CA ASP A 49 5.70 -5.19 3.11
C ASP A 49 5.25 -5.35 1.66
N ALA A 50 3.94 -5.52 1.49
CA ALA A 50 3.31 -5.73 0.19
C ALA A 50 3.61 -4.60 -0.81
N TRP A 51 3.71 -3.35 -0.33
CA TRP A 51 4.01 -2.19 -1.17
C TRP A 51 5.40 -2.27 -1.81
N HIS A 52 6.42 -2.55 -1.01
CA HIS A 52 7.80 -2.67 -1.50
C HIS A 52 8.03 -3.97 -2.29
N GLN A 53 7.36 -5.08 -1.92
CA GLN A 53 7.36 -6.30 -2.72
C GLN A 53 6.87 -6.03 -4.14
N THR A 54 5.80 -5.26 -4.26
CA THR A 54 5.18 -4.94 -5.54
C THR A 54 6.11 -4.11 -6.41
N SER A 55 6.74 -3.07 -5.84
CA SER A 55 7.69 -2.23 -6.58
C SER A 55 8.90 -3.04 -7.07
N GLY A 56 9.48 -3.88 -6.21
CA GLY A 56 10.58 -4.76 -6.58
C GLY A 56 10.20 -5.75 -7.68
N SER A 57 9.01 -6.36 -7.58
CA SER A 57 8.50 -7.28 -8.60
C SER A 57 8.31 -6.59 -9.95
N PHE A 58 7.71 -5.42 -9.96
CA PHE A 58 7.48 -4.65 -11.19
C PHE A 58 8.78 -4.25 -11.89
N TRP A 59 9.76 -3.75 -11.13
CA TRP A 59 11.06 -3.38 -11.69
C TRP A 59 11.88 -4.60 -12.15
N THR A 60 11.69 -5.76 -11.53
CA THR A 60 12.26 -7.03 -12.00
C THR A 60 11.67 -7.39 -13.37
N ALA A 61 10.34 -7.32 -13.52
CA ALA A 61 9.67 -7.54 -14.81
C ALA A 61 10.18 -6.60 -15.90
N ARG A 62 10.32 -5.30 -15.58
CA ARG A 62 10.89 -4.31 -16.49
C ARG A 62 12.32 -4.66 -16.94
N SER A 63 13.13 -5.14 -16.01
CA SER A 63 14.52 -5.56 -16.31
C SER A 63 14.53 -6.74 -17.26
N TYR A 64 13.69 -7.75 -17.04
CA TYR A 64 13.54 -8.88 -17.94
C TYR A 64 12.95 -8.48 -19.30
N ALA A 65 12.11 -7.45 -19.35
CA ALA A 65 11.61 -6.91 -20.60
C ALA A 65 12.75 -6.35 -21.49
N LYS A 66 13.72 -5.67 -20.87
CA LYS A 66 14.93 -5.20 -21.58
C LYS A 66 15.81 -6.34 -22.10
N LEU A 67 15.74 -7.52 -21.45
CA LEU A 67 16.47 -8.72 -21.83
C LEU A 67 15.71 -9.63 -22.82
N GLY A 68 14.44 -9.31 -23.14
CA GLY A 68 13.58 -10.13 -24.00
C GLY A 68 13.14 -11.46 -23.37
N ARG A 69 13.17 -11.59 -22.03
CA ARG A 69 12.83 -12.82 -21.31
C ARG A 69 11.35 -12.86 -20.94
N TYR A 70 10.51 -13.20 -21.90
CA TYR A 70 9.03 -13.05 -21.81
C TYR A 70 8.40 -13.88 -20.69
N ASP A 71 8.87 -15.09 -20.42
CA ASP A 71 8.33 -15.95 -19.36
C ASP A 71 8.57 -15.33 -17.96
N ASP A 72 9.76 -14.78 -17.74
CA ASP A 72 10.11 -14.10 -16.51
C ASP A 72 9.29 -12.80 -16.33
N ILE A 73 9.00 -12.08 -17.40
CA ILE A 73 8.15 -10.88 -17.36
C ILE A 73 6.78 -11.23 -16.80
N ASN A 74 6.12 -12.25 -17.35
CA ASN A 74 4.78 -12.66 -16.92
C ASN A 74 4.76 -13.10 -15.46
N PHE A 75 5.75 -13.86 -15.03
CA PHE A 75 5.87 -14.29 -13.63
C PHE A 75 5.94 -13.09 -12.67
N TRP A 76 6.83 -12.14 -12.96
CA TRP A 76 7.05 -11.00 -12.08
C TRP A 76 5.92 -9.96 -12.14
N LEU A 77 5.27 -9.78 -13.29
CA LEU A 77 4.06 -8.95 -13.39
C LEU A 77 2.89 -9.55 -12.58
N LYS A 78 2.66 -10.87 -12.67
CA LYS A 78 1.64 -11.53 -11.85
C LYS A 78 1.95 -11.38 -10.37
N ARG A 79 3.22 -11.46 -9.96
CA ARG A 79 3.60 -11.22 -8.58
C ARG A 79 3.36 -9.77 -8.15
N ALA A 80 3.63 -8.78 -9.00
CA ALA A 80 3.33 -7.38 -8.73
C ALA A 80 1.81 -7.13 -8.64
N SER A 81 1.00 -7.79 -9.46
CA SER A 81 -0.46 -7.61 -9.48
C SER A 81 -1.17 -8.20 -8.24
N ASN A 82 -0.49 -8.96 -7.39
CA ASN A 82 -1.06 -9.47 -6.14
C ASN A 82 -1.43 -8.35 -5.14
N ASN A 83 -0.87 -7.15 -5.30
CA ASN A 83 -1.28 -5.97 -4.55
C ASN A 83 -1.87 -4.91 -5.50
N PRO A 84 -3.13 -5.12 -5.94
CA PRO A 84 -3.76 -4.35 -7.02
C PRO A 84 -4.04 -2.89 -6.67
N ASN A 85 -3.99 -2.54 -5.39
CA ASN A 85 -4.27 -1.20 -4.90
C ASN A 85 -2.99 -0.35 -4.76
N SER A 86 -1.83 -0.91 -5.07
CA SER A 86 -0.55 -0.17 -5.14
C SER A 86 -0.32 0.37 -6.56
N PHE A 87 0.45 1.47 -6.66
CA PHE A 87 0.81 2.07 -7.95
C PHE A 87 1.40 1.05 -8.94
N TYR A 88 2.39 0.27 -8.50
CA TYR A 88 3.02 -0.73 -9.37
C TYR A 88 2.13 -1.95 -9.61
N GLY A 89 1.23 -2.26 -8.69
CA GLY A 89 0.23 -3.32 -8.87
C GLY A 89 -0.78 -2.97 -9.96
N MET A 90 -1.28 -1.74 -9.96
CA MET A 90 -2.16 -1.23 -11.03
C MET A 90 -1.47 -1.24 -12.39
N LEU A 91 -0.21 -0.77 -12.47
CA LEU A 91 0.56 -0.82 -13.72
C LEU A 91 0.78 -2.27 -14.19
N ALA A 92 1.01 -3.20 -13.27
CA ALA A 92 1.16 -4.61 -13.62
C ALA A 92 -0.13 -5.22 -14.17
N LEU A 93 -1.28 -4.90 -13.56
CA LEU A 93 -2.60 -5.32 -14.06
C LEU A 93 -2.87 -4.77 -15.46
N GLU A 94 -2.59 -3.49 -15.69
CA GLU A 94 -2.74 -2.85 -17.01
C GLU A 94 -1.90 -3.55 -18.08
N ILE A 95 -0.62 -3.83 -17.78
CA ILE A 95 0.27 -4.54 -18.73
C ILE A 95 -0.20 -5.98 -18.98
N LEU A 96 -0.77 -6.64 -17.97
CA LEU A 96 -1.35 -7.98 -18.11
C LEU A 96 -2.71 -8.00 -18.84
N GLY A 97 -3.26 -6.83 -19.17
CA GLY A 97 -4.58 -6.71 -19.79
C GLY A 97 -5.74 -7.03 -18.84
N VAL A 98 -5.51 -7.00 -17.53
CA VAL A 98 -6.54 -7.25 -16.50
C VAL A 98 -7.19 -5.93 -16.13
N ASN A 99 -8.41 -5.72 -16.62
CA ASN A 99 -9.17 -4.51 -16.35
C ASN A 99 -9.89 -4.64 -15.01
N LYS A 100 -9.37 -4.01 -13.96
CA LYS A 100 -10.02 -3.94 -12.64
C LYS A 100 -10.94 -2.72 -12.64
N LYS A 101 -12.25 -2.94 -12.68
CA LYS A 101 -13.23 -1.85 -12.49
C LYS A 101 -13.22 -1.42 -11.03
N ILE A 102 -13.11 -0.13 -10.79
CA ILE A 102 -13.33 0.47 -9.47
C ILE A 102 -14.84 0.61 -9.32
N GLU A 103 -15.42 -0.10 -8.37
CA GLU A 103 -16.83 0.05 -7.99
C GLU A 103 -16.91 1.20 -6.98
N TRP A 104 -17.37 2.34 -7.45
CA TRP A 104 -17.67 3.49 -6.60
C TRP A 104 -18.97 3.24 -5.86
N VAL A 105 -18.96 3.37 -4.54
CA VAL A 105 -20.16 3.27 -3.70
C VAL A 105 -20.57 4.67 -3.27
N GLU A 106 -21.86 4.98 -3.38
CA GLU A 106 -22.41 6.25 -2.89
C GLU A 106 -22.22 6.37 -1.37
N HIS A 107 -21.94 7.59 -0.94
CA HIS A 107 -21.70 7.93 0.46
C HIS A 107 -22.84 7.46 1.36
N THR A 108 -22.53 6.77 2.42
CA THR A 108 -23.49 6.37 3.44
C THR A 108 -23.69 7.49 4.46
N ASP A 109 -24.94 7.84 4.73
CA ASP A 109 -25.31 8.90 5.68
C ASP A 109 -24.81 8.57 7.09
N LEU A 110 -23.98 9.44 7.68
CA LEU A 110 -23.43 9.33 9.04
C LEU A 110 -24.48 9.49 10.15
N ASN A 111 -25.72 9.86 9.79
CA ASN A 111 -26.80 10.10 10.75
C ASN A 111 -27.45 8.82 11.31
N LYS A 112 -26.80 7.66 11.20
CA LYS A 112 -27.31 6.43 11.79
C LYS A 112 -27.33 6.55 13.31
N LYS A 113 -28.53 6.40 13.89
CA LYS A 113 -28.79 6.39 15.35
C LYS A 113 -27.99 5.37 16.17
N ASN A 114 -27.24 4.45 15.56
CA ASN A 114 -26.45 3.38 16.19
C ASN A 114 -24.99 3.44 15.77
N SER A 115 -24.31 4.56 15.97
CA SER A 115 -22.88 4.67 15.72
C SER A 115 -22.09 3.93 16.81
N THR A 116 -21.27 2.96 16.41
CA THR A 116 -20.40 2.18 17.32
C THR A 116 -19.28 3.06 17.87
N ILE A 117 -18.77 3.97 17.04
CA ILE A 117 -17.67 4.87 17.42
C ILE A 117 -18.09 5.82 18.57
N LEU A 118 -19.35 6.23 18.62
CA LEU A 118 -19.84 7.13 19.67
C LEU A 118 -19.95 6.46 21.05
N ASN A 119 -19.90 5.13 21.11
CA ASN A 119 -19.94 4.37 22.36
C ASN A 119 -18.58 4.30 23.07
N ILE A 120 -17.51 4.77 22.43
CA ILE A 120 -16.18 4.82 23.02
C ILE A 120 -15.78 6.27 23.34
N PRO A 121 -14.94 6.51 24.39
CA PRO A 121 -14.54 7.85 24.79
C PRO A 121 -13.91 8.69 23.66
N ALA A 122 -13.10 8.06 22.82
CA ALA A 122 -12.48 8.70 21.65
C ALA A 122 -13.53 9.17 20.63
N GLY A 123 -14.57 8.38 20.38
CA GLY A 123 -15.66 8.77 19.49
C GLY A 123 -16.45 9.98 19.97
N LYS A 124 -16.63 10.13 21.27
CA LYS A 124 -17.26 11.35 21.86
C LYS A 124 -16.39 12.58 21.63
N ARG A 125 -15.05 12.45 21.74
CA ARG A 125 -14.13 13.55 21.40
C ARG A 125 -14.19 13.89 19.92
N ILE A 126 -14.21 12.89 19.05
CA ILE A 126 -14.41 13.08 17.61
C ILE A 126 -15.69 13.87 17.34
N GLN A 127 -16.81 13.47 17.92
CA GLN A 127 -18.09 14.18 17.74
C GLN A 127 -17.98 15.64 18.18
N THR A 128 -17.32 15.92 19.29
CA THR A 128 -17.11 17.29 19.76
C THR A 128 -16.23 18.08 18.79
N LEU A 129 -15.13 17.50 18.31
CA LEU A 129 -14.22 18.14 17.36
C LEU A 129 -14.93 18.47 16.03
N ILE A 130 -15.81 17.57 15.56
CA ILE A 130 -16.67 17.81 14.40
C ILE A 130 -17.57 19.04 14.65
N GLN A 131 -18.22 19.12 15.81
CA GLN A 131 -19.14 20.21 16.15
C GLN A 131 -18.45 21.58 16.21
N VAL A 132 -17.20 21.63 16.66
CA VAL A 132 -16.42 22.87 16.77
C VAL A 132 -15.56 23.18 15.55
N GLY A 133 -15.48 22.27 14.57
CA GLY A 133 -14.77 22.48 13.30
C GLY A 133 -13.24 22.40 13.39
N PHE A 134 -12.68 21.67 14.38
CA PHE A 134 -11.23 21.49 14.54
C PHE A 134 -10.74 20.26 13.73
N ALA A 135 -10.45 20.45 12.44
CA ALA A 135 -10.08 19.36 11.53
C ALA A 135 -8.72 18.71 11.87
N ASP A 136 -7.72 19.49 12.26
CA ASP A 136 -6.37 18.96 12.59
C ASP A 136 -6.40 18.07 13.83
N GLU A 137 -7.16 18.43 14.85
CA GLU A 137 -7.35 17.64 16.06
C GLU A 137 -8.23 16.41 15.80
N LEU A 138 -9.22 16.54 14.91
CA LEU A 138 -10.06 15.45 14.45
C LEU A 138 -9.20 14.35 13.79
N GLU A 139 -8.29 14.73 12.90
CA GLU A 139 -7.37 13.78 12.26
C GLU A 139 -6.52 13.01 13.28
N LYS A 140 -5.93 13.72 14.25
CA LYS A 140 -5.13 13.10 15.32
C LYS A 140 -5.93 12.10 16.14
N GLU A 141 -7.18 12.45 16.48
CA GLU A 141 -8.05 11.59 17.28
C GLU A 141 -8.48 10.34 16.49
N ILE A 142 -8.77 10.45 15.20
CA ILE A 142 -9.07 9.31 14.33
C ILE A 142 -7.85 8.39 14.22
N VAL A 143 -6.64 8.93 14.07
CA VAL A 143 -5.40 8.16 14.04
C VAL A 143 -5.18 7.43 15.38
N HIS A 144 -5.53 8.05 16.51
CA HIS A 144 -5.41 7.42 17.83
C HIS A 144 -6.35 6.23 17.97
N ILE A 145 -7.57 6.29 17.46
CA ILE A 145 -8.52 5.16 17.45
C ILE A 145 -7.97 3.96 16.67
N ASN A 146 -7.06 4.17 15.74
CA ASN A 146 -6.44 3.09 14.97
C ASN A 146 -5.80 1.99 15.84
N SER A 147 -5.48 2.25 17.10
CA SER A 147 -4.96 1.25 18.04
C SER A 147 -6.02 0.24 18.52
N ILE A 148 -7.31 0.61 18.46
CA ILE A 148 -8.45 -0.16 18.97
C ILE A 148 -9.48 -0.50 17.86
N LEU A 149 -9.07 -0.43 16.59
CA LEU A 149 -9.95 -0.68 15.46
C LEU A 149 -10.51 -2.10 15.47
N ASN A 150 -11.84 -2.19 15.44
CA ASN A 150 -12.57 -3.32 14.91
C ASN A 150 -13.18 -2.91 13.55
N LYS A 151 -13.82 -3.87 12.85
CA LYS A 151 -14.37 -3.66 11.51
C LYS A 151 -15.41 -2.52 11.44
N GLU A 152 -16.26 -2.41 12.44
CA GLU A 152 -17.32 -1.41 12.53
C GLU A 152 -16.75 -0.02 12.80
N ILE A 153 -15.88 0.11 13.79
CA ILE A 153 -15.19 1.37 14.11
C ILE A 153 -14.35 1.85 12.92
N ALA A 154 -13.68 0.93 12.22
CA ALA A 154 -12.89 1.27 11.05
C ALA A 154 -13.74 1.85 9.92
N LYS A 155 -14.89 1.22 9.61
CA LYS A 155 -15.82 1.72 8.59
C LYS A 155 -16.34 3.11 8.94
N GLU A 156 -16.75 3.34 10.18
CA GLU A 156 -17.23 4.64 10.62
C GLU A 156 -16.11 5.69 10.59
N SER A 157 -14.88 5.32 10.97
CA SER A 157 -13.71 6.20 10.91
C SER A 157 -13.36 6.59 9.47
N ILE A 158 -13.48 5.67 8.51
CA ILE A 158 -13.28 5.96 7.08
C ILE A 158 -14.35 6.96 6.60
N GLN A 159 -15.61 6.75 6.94
CA GLN A 159 -16.70 7.66 6.56
C GLN A 159 -16.49 9.07 7.13
N ILE A 160 -15.99 9.18 8.37
CA ILE A 160 -15.66 10.47 8.96
C ILE A 160 -14.49 11.10 8.20
N ALA A 161 -13.42 10.35 7.93
CA ALA A 161 -12.26 10.85 7.19
C ALA A 161 -12.65 11.34 5.79
N GLU A 162 -13.53 10.62 5.11
CA GLU A 162 -14.08 10.97 3.80
C GLU A 162 -14.89 12.28 3.85
N ASN A 163 -15.80 12.45 4.82
CA ASN A 163 -16.61 13.65 4.95
C ASN A 163 -15.81 14.92 5.29
N PHE A 164 -14.60 14.77 5.80
CA PHE A 164 -13.71 15.87 6.16
C PHE A 164 -12.49 15.98 5.26
N ASP A 165 -12.49 15.29 4.10
CA ASP A 165 -11.40 15.28 3.10
C ASP A 165 -10.03 14.84 3.69
N LEU A 166 -10.04 13.96 4.71
CA LEU A 166 -8.84 13.46 5.38
C LEU A 166 -8.27 12.24 4.64
N ALA A 167 -7.89 12.41 3.38
CA ALA A 167 -7.47 11.32 2.48
C ALA A 167 -6.29 10.50 3.04
N TYR A 168 -5.32 11.14 3.69
CA TYR A 168 -4.18 10.43 4.30
C TYR A 168 -4.62 9.52 5.45
N THR A 169 -5.52 9.97 6.29
CA THR A 169 -6.09 9.19 7.39
C THR A 169 -6.93 8.03 6.88
N GLN A 170 -7.72 8.26 5.83
CA GLN A 170 -8.47 7.21 5.14
C GLN A 170 -7.53 6.09 4.66
N LEU A 171 -6.48 6.42 3.90
CA LEU A 171 -5.47 5.47 3.43
C LEU A 171 -4.80 4.70 4.57
N LYS A 172 -4.47 5.36 5.68
CA LYS A 172 -3.89 4.68 6.86
C LYS A 172 -4.82 3.65 7.45
N ILE A 173 -6.11 3.95 7.57
CA ILE A 173 -7.10 3.03 8.12
C ILE A 173 -7.26 1.83 7.17
N VAL A 174 -7.40 2.09 5.89
CA VAL A 174 -7.58 1.08 4.84
C VAL A 174 -6.39 0.10 4.80
N ASN A 175 -5.16 0.61 4.74
CA ASN A 175 -3.95 -0.21 4.78
C ASN A 175 -3.86 -1.08 6.05
N LYS A 176 -4.31 -0.55 7.18
CA LYS A 176 -4.32 -1.33 8.42
C LYS A 176 -5.34 -2.46 8.39
N LEU A 177 -6.52 -2.22 7.81
CA LEU A 177 -7.55 -3.26 7.64
C LEU A 177 -7.05 -4.39 6.75
N GLU A 178 -6.36 -4.09 5.64
CA GLU A 178 -5.74 -5.11 4.80
C GLU A 178 -4.69 -5.94 5.56
N ASN A 179 -3.85 -5.30 6.37
CA ASN A 179 -2.86 -6.00 7.19
C ASN A 179 -3.50 -6.95 8.22
N PHE A 180 -4.75 -6.71 8.60
CA PHE A 180 -5.55 -7.64 9.42
C PHE A 180 -6.26 -8.72 8.58
N GLY A 181 -5.98 -8.80 7.28
CA GLY A 181 -6.61 -9.77 6.37
C GLY A 181 -8.08 -9.49 6.08
N MET A 182 -8.54 -8.27 6.29
CA MET A 182 -9.89 -7.86 5.94
C MET A 182 -9.94 -7.50 4.45
N ASP A 183 -10.97 -7.99 3.77
CA ASP A 183 -11.27 -7.56 2.40
C ASP A 183 -11.74 -6.11 2.43
N VAL A 184 -10.96 -5.23 1.82
CA VAL A 184 -11.22 -3.79 1.78
C VAL A 184 -11.62 -3.42 0.35
N PRO A 185 -12.79 -2.82 0.18
CA PRO A 185 -13.24 -2.37 -1.14
C PRO A 185 -12.25 -1.39 -1.77
N THR A 186 -11.99 -1.57 -3.05
CA THR A 186 -10.97 -0.81 -3.80
C THR A 186 -11.24 0.71 -3.80
N TYR A 187 -12.50 1.13 -3.80
CA TYR A 187 -12.86 2.56 -3.80
C TYR A 187 -12.36 3.33 -2.57
N LEU A 188 -12.09 2.63 -1.45
CA LEU A 188 -11.57 3.28 -0.24
C LEU A 188 -10.11 3.75 -0.36
N TYR A 189 -9.43 3.46 -1.48
CA TYR A 189 -8.07 3.92 -1.78
C TYR A 189 -8.05 5.20 -2.63
N TYR A 190 -9.19 5.63 -3.12
CA TYR A 190 -9.35 6.76 -4.04
C TYR A 190 -10.38 7.76 -3.52
#